data_95516f99c69e9f40c54674a525fe7fb3
#
_entry.id   95516f99c69e9f40c54674a525fe7fb3
#
_cell.length_a   1.000
_cell.length_b   1.000
_cell.length_c   1.000
_cell.angle_alpha   90.00
_cell.angle_beta   90.00
_cell.angle_gamma   90.00
#
_symmetry.space_group_name_H-M   'P 1'
#
loop_
_entity.id
_entity.type
_entity.pdbx_description
1 polymer ?
#
loop_
_entity_poly.entity_id
_entity_poly.type
_entity_poly.pdbx_seq_one_letter_code
_entity_poly.pdbx_strand_id
1 'polypeptide(L)'
;DIDHFDQTLEVYKGDDVYHRLLRLASGLDSVVVGKQEIFDEIVQTLDNAKSSGVSGKILNTLFENVIRLATRMRDTTGIAKDVMSLGDVAIKLVDEKAGLDSKKKVLLIGTGESAAMVAKTLNKREISFDVTSRSLERATGFTTVLGGTPVDFNDVFAGFDKYDIVLVVTTSDYFLITYERIRLVMEEKKKGTLILDLSE
;
A
#
# COMPACT_ATOMS: atom_id res chain seq x y z
N ASP A 1 15.25 -28.76 -0.47
CA ASP A 1 16.58 -28.18 -0.26
C ASP A 1 16.52 -27.23 0.94
N ILE A 2 16.94 -27.76 2.10
CA ILE A 2 16.92 -27.03 3.39
C ILE A 2 18.04 -25.97 3.43
N ASP A 3 19.09 -26.14 2.65
CA ASP A 3 20.27 -25.26 2.63
C ASP A 3 20.03 -23.86 2.04
N HIS A 4 18.91 -23.63 1.36
CA HIS A 4 18.55 -22.30 0.83
C HIS A 4 17.78 -21.43 1.82
N PHE A 5 17.20 -22.00 2.88
CA PHE A 5 16.46 -21.26 3.89
C PHE A 5 17.38 -20.45 4.82
N ASP A 6 18.58 -20.93 5.11
CA ASP A 6 19.53 -20.27 6.03
C ASP A 6 20.04 -18.91 5.53
N GLN A 7 19.97 -18.63 4.23
CA GLN A 7 20.36 -17.33 3.65
C GLN A 7 19.23 -16.30 3.63
N THR A 8 17.97 -16.74 3.84
CA THR A 8 16.78 -15.88 3.73
C THR A 8 16.07 -15.68 5.07
N LEU A 9 16.39 -16.48 6.09
CA LEU A 9 15.76 -16.43 7.40
C LEU A 9 16.67 -15.74 8.42
N GLU A 10 16.17 -14.69 9.03
CA GLU A 10 16.80 -14.09 10.21
C GLU A 10 16.38 -14.87 11.45
N VAL A 11 17.35 -15.41 12.18
CA VAL A 11 17.12 -16.20 13.40
C VAL A 11 17.49 -15.37 14.62
N TYR A 12 16.52 -15.12 15.49
CA TYR A 12 16.70 -14.40 16.75
C TYR A 12 16.71 -15.38 17.92
N LYS A 13 17.54 -15.11 18.97
CA LYS A 13 17.65 -15.93 20.17
C LYS A 13 17.68 -15.07 21.43
N GLY A 14 17.20 -15.63 22.55
CA GLY A 14 17.20 -14.95 23.83
C GLY A 14 16.42 -13.64 23.79
N ASP A 15 17.01 -12.59 24.33
CA ASP A 15 16.38 -11.27 24.45
C ASP A 15 16.13 -10.59 23.10
N ASP A 16 16.88 -10.95 22.05
CA ASP A 16 16.70 -10.42 20.71
C ASP A 16 15.33 -10.76 20.13
N VAL A 17 14.78 -11.94 20.47
CA VAL A 17 13.41 -12.34 20.08
C VAL A 17 12.39 -11.32 20.61
N TYR A 18 12.55 -10.94 21.87
CA TYR A 18 11.63 -10.01 22.53
C TYR A 18 11.77 -8.60 21.93
N HIS A 19 12.99 -8.14 21.73
CA HIS A 19 13.26 -6.84 21.12
C HIS A 19 12.70 -6.77 19.69
N ARG A 20 12.94 -7.80 18.90
CA ARG A 20 12.44 -7.86 17.51
C ARG A 20 10.90 -7.83 17.45
N LEU A 21 10.24 -8.67 18.26
CA LEU A 21 8.78 -8.70 18.34
C LEU A 21 8.20 -7.38 18.82
N LEU A 22 8.81 -6.73 19.81
CA LEU A 22 8.34 -5.45 20.33
C LEU A 22 8.48 -4.33 19.30
N ARG A 23 9.60 -4.26 18.58
CA ARG A 23 9.81 -3.31 17.48
C ARG A 23 8.77 -3.50 16.37
N LEU A 24 8.53 -4.75 15.97
CA LEU A 24 7.56 -5.12 14.96
C LEU A 24 6.14 -4.71 15.40
N ALA A 25 5.71 -5.11 16.61
CA ALA A 25 4.39 -4.79 17.15
C ALA A 25 4.19 -3.28 17.40
N SER A 26 5.25 -2.55 17.71
CA SER A 26 5.19 -1.10 17.85
C SER A 26 5.16 -0.37 16.50
N GLY A 27 5.42 -1.07 15.38
CA GLY A 27 5.47 -0.49 14.04
C GLY A 27 6.78 0.24 13.72
N LEU A 28 7.85 0.05 14.52
CA LEU A 28 9.14 0.71 14.31
C LEU A 28 9.91 0.18 13.11
N ASP A 29 9.66 -1.07 12.71
CA ASP A 29 10.32 -1.72 11.58
C ASP A 29 9.50 -1.64 10.28
N SER A 30 8.38 -0.91 10.31
CA SER A 30 7.56 -0.70 9.12
C SER A 30 8.11 0.44 8.26
N VAL A 31 7.98 0.33 6.93
CA VAL A 31 8.33 1.41 5.98
C VAL A 31 7.57 2.70 6.35
N VAL A 32 6.31 2.56 6.73
CA VAL A 32 5.52 3.62 7.37
C VAL A 32 5.50 3.34 8.86
N VAL A 33 6.32 4.09 9.61
CA VAL A 33 6.49 3.90 11.06
C VAL A 33 5.15 4.07 11.78
N GLY A 34 4.82 3.11 12.66
CA GLY A 34 3.57 3.13 13.44
C GLY A 34 2.36 2.49 12.74
N LYS A 35 2.53 1.84 11.59
CA LYS A 35 1.45 1.16 10.85
C LYS A 35 0.62 0.25 11.76
N GLN A 36 -0.71 0.41 11.73
CA GLN A 36 -1.62 -0.32 12.62
C GLN A 36 -1.82 -1.77 12.19
N GLU A 37 -1.80 -2.03 10.87
CA GLU A 37 -2.13 -3.34 10.32
C GLU A 37 -1.24 -4.46 10.88
N ILE A 38 0.07 -4.23 11.01
CA ILE A 38 1.00 -5.25 11.56
C ILE A 38 0.66 -5.57 13.02
N PHE A 39 0.31 -4.56 13.80
CA PHE A 39 -0.12 -4.76 15.18
C PHE A 39 -1.40 -5.60 15.26
N ASP A 40 -2.39 -5.28 14.44
CA ASP A 40 -3.67 -5.98 14.38
C ASP A 40 -3.49 -7.43 13.89
N GLU A 41 -2.61 -7.67 12.92
CA GLU A 41 -2.25 -9.02 12.46
C GLU A 41 -1.60 -9.86 13.57
N ILE A 42 -0.71 -9.29 14.37
CA ILE A 42 -0.09 -9.98 15.51
C ILE A 42 -1.16 -10.37 16.53
N VAL A 43 -2.06 -9.46 16.87
CA VAL A 43 -3.16 -9.73 17.82
C VAL A 43 -4.06 -10.83 17.29
N GLN A 44 -4.53 -10.72 16.06
CA GLN A 44 -5.41 -11.70 15.43
C GLN A 44 -4.75 -13.08 15.29
N THR A 45 -3.47 -13.11 14.91
CA THR A 45 -2.72 -14.37 14.78
C THR A 45 -2.59 -15.09 16.12
N LEU A 46 -2.32 -14.36 17.20
CA LEU A 46 -2.27 -14.93 18.54
C LEU A 46 -3.61 -15.51 18.97
N ASP A 47 -4.71 -14.78 18.74
CA ASP A 47 -6.06 -15.22 19.09
C ASP A 47 -6.47 -16.48 18.30
N ASN A 48 -6.13 -16.53 17.01
CA ASN A 48 -6.34 -17.70 16.16
C ASN A 48 -5.53 -18.91 16.64
N ALA A 49 -4.26 -18.70 16.99
CA ALA A 49 -3.38 -19.77 17.48
C ALA A 49 -3.86 -20.33 18.83
N LYS A 50 -4.35 -19.48 19.73
CA LYS A 50 -4.96 -19.90 21.00
C LYS A 50 -6.24 -20.70 20.77
N SER A 51 -7.13 -20.19 19.94
CA SER A 51 -8.43 -20.81 19.63
C SER A 51 -8.27 -22.18 18.98
N SER A 52 -7.24 -22.34 18.15
CA SER A 52 -6.89 -23.60 17.48
C SER A 52 -6.07 -24.56 18.38
N GLY A 53 -5.67 -24.14 19.58
CA GLY A 53 -4.87 -24.93 20.51
C GLY A 53 -3.45 -25.23 20.05
N VAL A 54 -2.91 -24.47 19.06
CA VAL A 54 -1.58 -24.68 18.50
C VAL A 54 -0.48 -23.85 19.17
N SER A 55 -0.83 -22.91 20.06
CA SER A 55 0.11 -22.11 20.83
C SER A 55 0.18 -22.57 22.30
N GLY A 56 1.41 -22.75 22.79
CA GLY A 56 1.66 -23.14 24.18
C GLY A 56 1.83 -21.92 25.10
N LYS A 57 1.87 -22.21 26.42
CA LYS A 57 1.94 -21.19 27.48
C LYS A 57 3.08 -20.18 27.28
N ILE A 58 4.27 -20.64 26.86
CA ILE A 58 5.44 -19.75 26.68
C ILE A 58 5.18 -18.73 25.57
N LEU A 59 4.71 -19.17 24.39
CA LEU A 59 4.40 -18.29 23.28
C LEU A 59 3.27 -17.34 23.62
N ASN A 60 2.21 -17.81 24.26
CA ASN A 60 1.09 -16.98 24.69
C ASN A 60 1.57 -15.87 25.62
N THR A 61 2.35 -16.19 26.64
CA THR A 61 2.89 -15.19 27.59
C THR A 61 3.81 -14.18 26.89
N LEU A 62 4.66 -14.65 25.97
CA LEU A 62 5.56 -13.78 25.19
C LEU A 62 4.76 -12.75 24.39
N PHE A 63 3.85 -13.23 23.54
CA PHE A 63 3.06 -12.35 22.66
C PHE A 63 2.11 -11.44 23.43
N GLU A 64 1.46 -11.91 24.49
CA GLU A 64 0.62 -11.07 25.36
C GLU A 64 1.42 -9.92 25.98
N ASN A 65 2.64 -10.18 26.46
CA ASN A 65 3.50 -9.13 26.99
C ASN A 65 3.93 -8.15 25.91
N VAL A 66 4.29 -8.63 24.72
CA VAL A 66 4.67 -7.78 23.57
C VAL A 66 3.50 -6.89 23.18
N ILE A 67 2.30 -7.45 23.00
CA ILE A 67 1.07 -6.71 22.65
C ILE A 67 0.78 -5.62 23.69
N ARG A 68 0.79 -5.98 24.98
CA ARG A 68 0.56 -5.04 26.09
C ARG A 68 1.56 -3.88 26.10
N LEU A 69 2.84 -4.16 25.91
CA LEU A 69 3.88 -3.12 25.89
C LEU A 69 3.83 -2.29 24.61
N ALA A 70 3.61 -2.90 23.45
CA ALA A 70 3.45 -2.18 22.19
C ALA A 70 2.24 -1.23 22.25
N THR A 71 1.08 -1.68 22.77
CA THR A 71 -0.08 -0.80 23.01
C THR A 71 0.30 0.40 23.86
N ARG A 72 0.96 0.17 25.00
CA ARG A 72 1.37 1.25 25.88
C ARG A 72 2.35 2.22 25.21
N MET A 73 3.31 1.71 24.43
CA MET A 73 4.24 2.55 23.66
C MET A 73 3.51 3.39 22.63
N ARG A 74 2.60 2.79 21.87
CA ARG A 74 1.79 3.45 20.84
C ARG A 74 0.92 4.57 21.46
N ASP A 75 0.31 4.30 22.61
CA ASP A 75 -0.54 5.28 23.32
C ASP A 75 0.27 6.44 23.89
N THR A 76 1.43 6.15 24.49
CA THR A 76 2.25 7.18 25.16
C THR A 76 3.05 8.03 24.19
N THR A 77 3.54 7.45 23.10
CA THR A 77 4.35 8.17 22.11
C THR A 77 3.51 8.83 21.01
N GLY A 78 2.25 8.41 20.87
CA GLY A 78 1.42 8.85 19.77
C GLY A 78 1.87 8.35 18.38
N ILE A 79 2.81 7.40 18.34
CA ILE A 79 3.40 6.88 17.08
C ILE A 79 2.36 6.33 16.10
N ALA A 80 1.17 5.99 16.59
CA ALA A 80 0.05 5.51 15.78
C ALA A 80 -1.00 6.58 15.46
N LYS A 81 -0.89 7.78 16.03
CA LYS A 81 -1.96 8.79 15.94
C LYS A 81 -2.02 9.53 14.60
N ASP A 82 -0.89 9.61 13.89
CA ASP A 82 -0.77 10.34 12.63
C ASP A 82 -0.16 9.46 11.52
N VAL A 83 -0.40 8.16 11.57
CA VAL A 83 0.13 7.25 10.55
C VAL A 83 -0.62 7.48 9.26
N MET A 84 0.02 8.21 8.37
CA MET A 84 -0.44 8.35 6.99
C MET A 84 -0.28 7.00 6.29
N SER A 85 -1.35 6.50 5.70
CA SER A 85 -1.26 5.35 4.80
C SER A 85 -0.38 5.69 3.58
N LEU A 86 0.11 4.66 2.87
CA LEU A 86 0.80 4.89 1.59
C LEU A 86 -0.06 5.76 0.66
N GLY A 87 -1.38 5.53 0.65
CA GLY A 87 -2.33 6.34 -0.11
C GLY A 87 -2.33 7.81 0.33
N ASP A 88 -2.31 8.08 1.63
CA ASP A 88 -2.30 9.47 2.14
C ASP A 88 -1.00 10.19 1.79
N VAL A 89 0.15 9.51 1.90
CA VAL A 89 1.46 10.06 1.52
C VAL A 89 1.51 10.35 0.01
N ALA A 90 1.08 9.37 -0.80
CA ALA A 90 1.05 9.51 -2.26
C ALA A 90 0.16 10.68 -2.69
N ILE A 91 -1.05 10.77 -2.16
CA ILE A 91 -2.00 11.82 -2.53
C ILE A 91 -1.57 13.20 -2.00
N LYS A 92 -0.93 13.25 -0.83
CA LYS A 92 -0.32 14.50 -0.35
C LYS A 92 0.78 14.99 -1.28
N LEU A 93 1.67 14.10 -1.72
CA LEU A 93 2.75 14.44 -2.66
C LEU A 93 2.20 14.92 -4.00
N VAL A 94 1.17 14.27 -4.54
CA VAL A 94 0.47 14.69 -5.76
C VAL A 94 -0.12 16.08 -5.61
N ASP A 95 -0.77 16.34 -4.48
CA ASP A 95 -1.39 17.64 -4.18
C ASP A 95 -0.33 18.76 -4.13
N GLU A 96 0.79 18.51 -3.45
CA GLU A 96 1.91 19.47 -3.37
C GLU A 96 2.56 19.76 -4.75
N LYS A 97 2.63 18.77 -5.65
CA LYS A 97 3.32 18.90 -6.93
C LYS A 97 2.44 19.39 -8.07
N ALA A 98 1.17 19.02 -8.10
CA ALA A 98 0.28 19.28 -9.22
C ALA A 98 -1.01 20.00 -8.83
N GLY A 99 -1.29 20.15 -7.55
CA GLY A 99 -2.59 20.58 -7.05
C GLY A 99 -3.69 19.58 -7.41
N LEU A 100 -4.25 18.90 -6.42
CA LEU A 100 -5.28 17.88 -6.62
C LEU A 100 -6.67 18.47 -6.32
N ASP A 101 -7.47 18.60 -7.36
CA ASP A 101 -8.87 19.04 -7.25
C ASP A 101 -9.81 18.15 -8.09
N SER A 102 -11.11 18.35 -7.98
CA SER A 102 -12.13 17.57 -8.68
C SER A 102 -12.14 17.76 -10.21
N LYS A 103 -11.37 18.72 -10.75
CA LYS A 103 -11.25 18.97 -12.19
C LYS A 103 -10.12 18.16 -12.82
N LYS A 104 -9.21 17.65 -11.99
CA LYS A 104 -8.10 16.85 -12.46
C LYS A 104 -8.56 15.46 -12.89
N LYS A 105 -8.07 15.01 -14.04
CA LYS A 105 -8.26 13.65 -14.52
C LYS A 105 -7.16 12.75 -13.94
N VAL A 106 -7.56 11.84 -13.08
CA VAL A 106 -6.66 10.94 -12.36
C VAL A 106 -6.79 9.53 -12.91
N LEU A 107 -5.66 8.89 -13.18
CA LEU A 107 -5.58 7.48 -13.54
C LEU A 107 -4.83 6.71 -12.44
N LEU A 108 -5.41 5.63 -11.99
CA LEU A 108 -4.79 4.63 -11.11
C LEU A 108 -4.49 3.36 -11.92
N ILE A 109 -3.21 3.01 -12.03
CA ILE A 109 -2.75 1.78 -12.69
C ILE A 109 -2.38 0.76 -11.62
N GLY A 110 -3.19 -0.26 -11.47
CA GLY A 110 -3.05 -1.32 -10.48
C GLY A 110 -4.32 -1.57 -9.69
N THR A 111 -4.44 -2.79 -9.15
CA THR A 111 -5.62 -3.25 -8.39
C THR A 111 -5.22 -4.08 -7.16
N GLY A 112 -3.97 -3.93 -6.70
CA GLY A 112 -3.44 -4.56 -5.49
C GLY A 112 -3.79 -3.80 -4.22
N GLU A 113 -3.25 -4.25 -3.09
CA GLU A 113 -3.48 -3.67 -1.77
C GLU A 113 -3.05 -2.20 -1.70
N SER A 114 -1.85 -1.89 -2.19
CA SER A 114 -1.34 -0.51 -2.24
C SER A 114 -2.22 0.40 -3.11
N ALA A 115 -2.74 -0.10 -4.24
CA ALA A 115 -3.72 0.62 -5.07
C ALA A 115 -5.04 0.85 -4.32
N ALA A 116 -5.48 -0.11 -3.49
CA ALA A 116 -6.66 0.05 -2.65
C ALA A 116 -6.51 1.17 -1.62
N MET A 117 -5.32 1.33 -1.04
CA MET A 117 -5.02 2.44 -0.11
C MET A 117 -5.12 3.79 -0.82
N VAL A 118 -4.57 3.90 -2.03
CA VAL A 118 -4.65 5.10 -2.86
C VAL A 118 -6.11 5.42 -3.23
N ALA A 119 -6.87 4.42 -3.70
CA ALA A 119 -8.29 4.59 -4.06
C ALA A 119 -9.14 5.05 -2.87
N LYS A 120 -8.93 4.49 -1.67
CA LYS A 120 -9.62 4.92 -0.44
C LYS A 120 -9.34 6.40 -0.12
N THR A 121 -8.08 6.84 -0.30
CA THR A 121 -7.72 8.24 -0.04
C THR A 121 -8.29 9.18 -1.09
N LEU A 122 -8.32 8.79 -2.37
CA LEU A 122 -8.99 9.55 -3.44
C LEU A 122 -10.49 9.72 -3.13
N ASN A 123 -11.17 8.63 -2.76
CA ASN A 123 -12.58 8.68 -2.36
C ASN A 123 -12.84 9.57 -1.14
N LYS A 124 -11.98 9.49 -0.12
CA LYS A 124 -12.07 10.35 1.07
C LYS A 124 -11.96 11.83 0.74
N ARG A 125 -11.26 12.17 -0.36
CA ARG A 125 -11.14 13.54 -0.88
C ARG A 125 -12.14 13.87 -1.99
N GLU A 126 -13.07 12.98 -2.28
CA GLU A 126 -14.09 13.14 -3.34
C GLU A 126 -13.50 13.36 -4.74
N ILE A 127 -12.34 12.78 -5.01
CA ILE A 127 -11.65 12.84 -6.30
C ILE A 127 -12.09 11.66 -7.16
N SER A 128 -12.64 11.95 -8.33
CA SER A 128 -12.97 10.93 -9.33
C SER A 128 -11.71 10.44 -10.02
N PHE A 129 -11.63 9.13 -10.29
CA PHE A 129 -10.46 8.52 -10.92
C PHE A 129 -10.86 7.35 -11.82
N ASP A 130 -10.08 7.14 -12.87
CA ASP A 130 -10.14 5.96 -13.70
C ASP A 130 -9.19 4.89 -13.14
N VAL A 131 -9.54 3.62 -13.28
CA VAL A 131 -8.73 2.48 -12.84
C VAL A 131 -8.45 1.56 -14.00
N THR A 132 -7.20 1.18 -14.16
CA THR A 132 -6.83 0.14 -15.12
C THR A 132 -5.91 -0.90 -14.50
N SER A 133 -5.95 -2.10 -15.06
CA SER A 133 -5.03 -3.19 -14.78
C SER A 133 -4.85 -4.05 -16.03
N ARG A 134 -3.99 -5.09 -15.94
CA ARG A 134 -3.79 -6.04 -17.07
C ARG A 134 -5.06 -6.73 -17.54
N SER A 135 -6.10 -6.75 -16.74
CA SER A 135 -7.40 -7.33 -17.05
C SER A 135 -8.49 -6.33 -16.69
N LEU A 136 -9.35 -6.02 -17.65
CA LEU A 136 -10.53 -5.17 -17.42
C LEU A 136 -11.44 -5.75 -16.34
N GLU A 137 -11.55 -7.08 -16.26
CA GLU A 137 -12.31 -7.77 -15.21
C GLU A 137 -11.78 -7.43 -13.81
N ARG A 138 -10.46 -7.42 -13.61
CA ARG A 138 -9.84 -7.02 -12.33
C ARG A 138 -10.11 -5.56 -12.01
N ALA A 139 -10.00 -4.68 -13.00
CA ALA A 139 -10.32 -3.26 -12.81
C ALA A 139 -11.81 -3.09 -12.44
N THR A 140 -12.71 -3.80 -13.09
CA THR A 140 -14.15 -3.80 -12.79
C THR A 140 -14.44 -4.31 -11.38
N GLY A 141 -13.86 -5.45 -10.99
CA GLY A 141 -14.00 -5.99 -9.62
C GLY A 141 -13.49 -5.02 -8.57
N PHE A 142 -12.34 -4.39 -8.80
CA PHE A 142 -11.77 -3.39 -7.91
C PHE A 142 -12.69 -2.17 -7.76
N THR A 143 -13.19 -1.63 -8.87
CA THR A 143 -14.05 -0.42 -8.86
C THR A 143 -15.43 -0.68 -8.27
N THR A 144 -15.94 -1.89 -8.33
CA THR A 144 -17.19 -2.29 -7.67
C THR A 144 -17.10 -2.12 -6.16
N VAL A 145 -15.93 -2.35 -5.57
CA VAL A 145 -15.71 -2.29 -4.11
C VAL A 145 -15.17 -0.92 -3.66
N LEU A 146 -14.27 -0.35 -4.45
CA LEU A 146 -13.47 0.82 -4.06
C LEU A 146 -13.78 2.09 -4.87
N GLY A 147 -14.78 2.04 -5.74
CA GLY A 147 -15.12 3.18 -6.60
C GLY A 147 -14.12 3.40 -7.74
N GLY A 148 -14.32 4.48 -8.47
CA GLY A 148 -13.60 4.77 -9.71
C GLY A 148 -14.32 4.20 -10.95
N THR A 149 -13.76 4.47 -12.14
CA THR A 149 -14.29 3.98 -13.43
C THR A 149 -13.29 3.01 -14.05
N PRO A 150 -13.66 1.75 -14.35
CA PRO A 150 -12.76 0.81 -14.99
C PRO A 150 -12.52 1.20 -16.45
N VAL A 151 -11.25 1.15 -16.89
CA VAL A 151 -10.84 1.46 -18.26
C VAL A 151 -9.93 0.34 -18.77
N ASP A 152 -10.12 -0.04 -20.04
CA ASP A 152 -9.26 -1.04 -20.68
C ASP A 152 -7.81 -0.54 -20.75
N PHE A 153 -6.87 -1.44 -20.49
CA PHE A 153 -5.46 -1.11 -20.43
C PHE A 153 -4.91 -0.56 -21.76
N ASN A 154 -5.39 -1.07 -22.89
CA ASN A 154 -4.94 -0.62 -24.19
C ASN A 154 -5.53 0.78 -24.53
N ASP A 155 -6.77 1.03 -24.15
CA ASP A 155 -7.43 2.32 -24.39
C ASP A 155 -6.79 3.46 -23.58
N VAL A 156 -6.17 3.16 -22.43
CA VAL A 156 -5.44 4.14 -21.62
C VAL A 156 -4.35 4.83 -22.43
N PHE A 157 -3.55 4.08 -23.18
CA PHE A 157 -2.42 4.66 -23.92
C PHE A 157 -2.86 5.45 -25.17
N ALA A 158 -3.97 5.11 -25.78
CA ALA A 158 -4.55 5.87 -26.88
C ALA A 158 -5.11 7.24 -26.43
N GLY A 159 -5.47 7.39 -25.16
CA GLY A 159 -5.99 8.62 -24.57
C GLY A 159 -5.22 9.08 -23.34
N PHE A 160 -3.90 8.83 -23.31
CA PHE A 160 -3.06 9.13 -22.13
C PHE A 160 -2.98 10.62 -21.86
N ASP A 161 -3.06 11.44 -22.88
CA ASP A 161 -3.04 12.92 -22.83
C ASP A 161 -4.21 13.52 -22.02
N LYS A 162 -5.32 12.80 -21.85
CA LYS A 162 -6.45 13.27 -21.05
C LYS A 162 -6.16 13.31 -19.54
N TYR A 163 -5.16 12.55 -19.06
CA TYR A 163 -4.86 12.46 -17.63
C TYR A 163 -3.88 13.55 -17.19
N ASP A 164 -4.21 14.26 -16.13
CA ASP A 164 -3.34 15.23 -15.46
C ASP A 164 -2.40 14.53 -14.48
N ILE A 165 -2.86 13.43 -13.86
CA ILE A 165 -2.16 12.69 -12.83
C ILE A 165 -2.29 11.19 -13.13
N VAL A 166 -1.17 10.48 -13.07
CA VAL A 166 -1.11 9.02 -13.22
C VAL A 166 -0.39 8.44 -12.01
N LEU A 167 -1.07 7.56 -11.30
CA LEU A 167 -0.55 6.82 -10.14
C LEU A 167 -0.30 5.38 -10.58
N VAL A 168 0.97 4.97 -10.62
CA VAL A 168 1.36 3.60 -10.97
C VAL A 168 1.60 2.84 -9.67
N VAL A 169 0.80 1.81 -9.42
CA VAL A 169 0.82 1.03 -8.17
C VAL A 169 0.67 -0.45 -8.53
N THR A 170 1.75 -1.05 -8.96
CA THR A 170 1.75 -2.42 -9.48
C THR A 170 3.02 -3.16 -9.08
N THR A 171 2.95 -4.48 -9.08
CA THR A 171 4.08 -5.40 -8.92
C THR A 171 4.55 -5.96 -10.26
N SER A 172 4.40 -5.18 -11.34
CA SER A 172 4.80 -5.59 -12.68
C SER A 172 6.30 -5.60 -12.81
N ASP A 173 6.86 -6.67 -13.39
CA ASP A 173 8.29 -6.84 -13.68
C ASP A 173 8.75 -6.19 -14.99
N TYR A 174 7.89 -5.39 -15.64
CA TYR A 174 8.20 -4.66 -16.87
C TYR A 174 7.61 -3.25 -16.84
N PHE A 175 8.23 -2.34 -17.60
CA PHE A 175 7.77 -0.95 -17.73
C PHE A 175 6.42 -0.87 -18.44
N LEU A 176 5.41 -0.37 -17.74
CA LEU A 176 4.06 -0.19 -18.28
C LEU A 176 3.97 1.05 -19.17
N ILE A 177 4.60 2.14 -18.77
CA ILE A 177 4.62 3.40 -19.47
C ILE A 177 6.01 3.55 -20.10
N THR A 178 6.09 3.42 -21.43
CA THR A 178 7.33 3.64 -22.18
C THR A 178 7.20 4.86 -23.07
N TYR A 179 8.33 5.47 -23.42
CA TYR A 179 8.37 6.62 -24.32
C TYR A 179 7.64 6.32 -25.64
N GLU A 180 7.87 5.15 -26.23
CA GLU A 180 7.28 4.73 -27.49
C GLU A 180 5.74 4.66 -27.44
N ARG A 181 5.20 4.26 -26.27
CA ARG A 181 3.75 4.14 -26.10
C ARG A 181 3.02 5.46 -25.98
N ILE A 182 3.66 6.47 -25.40
CA ILE A 182 2.98 7.74 -25.08
C ILE A 182 3.44 8.91 -25.92
N ARG A 183 4.57 8.81 -26.63
CA ARG A 183 5.19 9.91 -27.38
C ARG A 183 4.20 10.64 -28.28
N LEU A 184 3.55 9.93 -29.20
CA LEU A 184 2.67 10.54 -30.20
C LEU A 184 1.47 11.26 -29.56
N VAL A 185 0.91 10.68 -28.53
CA VAL A 185 -0.27 11.24 -27.83
C VAL A 185 0.13 12.45 -26.97
N MET A 186 1.35 12.43 -26.42
CA MET A 186 1.83 13.50 -25.54
C MET A 186 2.45 14.69 -26.29
N GLU A 187 2.86 14.53 -27.54
CA GLU A 187 3.43 15.64 -28.36
C GLU A 187 2.43 16.81 -28.52
N GLU A 188 1.13 16.54 -28.56
CA GLU A 188 0.11 17.57 -28.70
C GLU A 188 -0.35 18.17 -27.36
N LYS A 189 0.05 17.59 -26.24
CA LYS A 189 -0.38 18.04 -24.92
C LYS A 189 0.39 19.27 -24.47
N LYS A 190 -0.34 20.39 -24.28
CA LYS A 190 0.26 21.67 -23.83
C LYS A 190 0.72 21.64 -22.37
N LYS A 191 0.10 20.83 -21.51
CA LYS A 191 0.46 20.66 -20.10
C LYS A 191 0.99 19.26 -19.86
N GLY A 192 2.03 19.13 -19.06
CA GLY A 192 2.55 17.83 -18.66
C GLY A 192 1.56 17.00 -17.86
N THR A 193 1.83 15.71 -17.74
CA THR A 193 1.17 14.78 -16.82
C THR A 193 2.14 14.49 -15.68
N LEU A 194 1.66 14.59 -14.43
CA LEU A 194 2.40 14.11 -13.29
C LEU A 194 2.26 12.59 -13.19
N ILE A 195 3.36 11.89 -13.21
CA ILE A 195 3.40 10.44 -12.99
C ILE A 195 4.07 10.21 -11.63
N LEU A 196 3.36 9.53 -10.73
CA LEU A 196 3.88 9.05 -9.46
C LEU A 196 3.92 7.53 -9.51
N ASP A 197 5.14 6.98 -9.47
CA ASP A 197 5.37 5.55 -9.48
C ASP A 197 5.60 5.06 -8.03
N LEU A 198 4.75 4.15 -7.59
CA LEU A 198 4.75 3.49 -6.29
C LEU A 198 4.94 1.97 -6.46
N SER A 199 5.42 1.53 -7.62
CA SER A 199 5.65 0.12 -7.91
C SER A 199 6.84 -0.43 -7.10
N GLU A 200 6.74 -1.70 -6.70
CA GLU A 200 7.78 -2.46 -6.02
C GLU A 200 8.61 -3.27 -7.01
#